data_89c1fd346f929b58babf6247e747c102
#
_entry.id   89c1fd346f929b58babf6247e747c102
#
_cell.length_a   1.000
_cell.length_b   1.000
_cell.length_c   1.000
_cell.angle_alpha   90.00
_cell.angle_beta   90.00
_cell.angle_gamma   90.00
#
_symmetry.space_group_name_H-M   'P 1'
#
loop_
_entity.id
_entity.type
_entity.pdbx_description
1 polymer ?
#
loop_
_entity_poly.entity_id
_entity_poly.type
_entity_poly.pdbx_seq_one_letter_code
_entity_poly.pdbx_strand_id
1 'polypeptide(L)'
;SRGLGDVYKRQIPSLIKEPSLLLIIPVLIIAFVVSKLIPVLFIKRWFDTKTTIASAFLLTSTLSLVIAAAKIAEQLKTISAETSGILILSAVITCVFVPIVFKKLFPIPNEVNRRIEVSLIGKNQLTIPIAQNLTSQLYNISLYYRKDLSDSRKLSDEITMVEIADYEESLLARLGLFEKDIVVCATNDDDINRNVALMAKKYGVDRVICRLESSNEDAEIKAQGIEVFSNYLSNKILLKGLIETPNMLNLLSNVETSLY
;
A
#
# COMPACT_ATOMS: atom_id res chain seq x y z
N SER A 1 24.75 10.06 36.99
CA SER A 1 24.20 9.15 35.96
C SER A 1 25.26 8.90 34.88
N ARG A 2 25.99 7.82 34.99
CA ARG A 2 26.94 7.40 33.93
C ARG A 2 26.08 6.92 32.76
N GLY A 3 26.12 7.66 31.65
CA GLY A 3 25.28 7.39 30.49
C GLY A 3 25.62 6.03 29.85
N LEU A 4 24.61 5.40 29.23
CA LEU A 4 24.75 4.16 28.46
C LEU A 4 25.95 4.18 27.49
N GLY A 5 26.30 5.34 26.92
CA GLY A 5 27.43 5.51 26.03
C GLY A 5 28.83 5.21 26.65
N ASP A 6 29.02 5.45 27.97
CA ASP A 6 30.30 5.20 28.62
C ASP A 6 30.53 3.70 28.91
N VAL A 7 29.45 2.95 29.12
CA VAL A 7 29.48 1.49 29.31
C VAL A 7 29.92 0.82 28.00
N TYR A 8 29.35 1.23 26.86
CA TYR A 8 29.71 0.67 25.55
C TYR A 8 31.13 1.03 25.11
N LYS A 9 31.63 2.25 25.40
CA LYS A 9 32.99 2.66 25.07
C LYS A 9 34.07 1.82 25.78
N ARG A 10 33.77 1.24 26.94
CA ARG A 10 34.70 0.36 27.67
C ARG A 10 34.58 -1.11 27.27
N GLN A 11 33.40 -1.58 26.87
CA GLN A 11 33.15 -2.99 26.51
C GLN A 11 33.64 -3.35 25.11
N ILE A 12 33.53 -2.44 24.13
CA ILE A 12 33.99 -2.71 22.76
C ILE A 12 35.50 -3.01 22.67
N PRO A 13 36.39 -2.24 23.30
CA PRO A 13 37.83 -2.54 23.25
C PRO A 13 38.24 -3.86 23.93
N SER A 14 37.52 -4.31 24.97
CA SER A 14 37.81 -5.61 25.63
C SER A 14 37.37 -6.79 24.75
N LEU A 15 36.26 -6.66 24.01
CA LEU A 15 35.78 -7.68 23.07
C LEU A 15 36.71 -7.86 21.86
N ILE A 16 37.38 -6.78 21.42
CA ILE A 16 38.34 -6.84 20.31
C ILE A 16 39.65 -7.58 20.74
N LYS A 17 39.97 -7.60 22.02
CA LYS A 17 41.18 -8.25 22.52
C LYS A 17 41.10 -9.78 22.61
N GLU A 18 39.90 -10.34 22.59
CA GLU A 18 39.69 -11.79 22.63
C GLU A 18 38.99 -12.27 21.33
N PRO A 19 39.77 -12.67 20.30
CA PRO A 19 39.23 -13.07 19.00
C PRO A 19 38.28 -14.29 19.06
N SER A 20 38.42 -15.13 20.10
CA SER A 20 37.51 -16.26 20.33
C SER A 20 36.07 -15.84 20.61
N LEU A 21 35.87 -14.69 21.25
CA LEU A 21 34.53 -14.14 21.52
C LEU A 21 33.86 -13.57 20.26
N LEU A 22 34.65 -13.08 19.31
CA LEU A 22 34.13 -12.59 18.03
C LEU A 22 33.56 -13.70 17.14
N LEU A 23 34.07 -14.94 17.29
CA LEU A 23 33.53 -16.12 16.57
C LEU A 23 32.11 -16.52 17.05
N ILE A 24 31.71 -16.09 18.24
CA ILE A 24 30.39 -16.37 18.79
C ILE A 24 29.30 -15.49 18.06
N ILE A 25 29.69 -14.30 17.59
CA ILE A 25 28.74 -13.37 16.95
C ILE A 25 28.03 -14.00 15.73
N PRO A 26 28.72 -14.59 14.74
CA PRO A 26 28.04 -15.26 13.62
C PRO A 26 27.12 -16.40 14.08
N VAL A 27 27.52 -17.16 15.08
CA VAL A 27 26.68 -18.24 15.62
C VAL A 27 25.40 -17.70 16.25
N LEU A 28 25.49 -16.60 17.01
CA LEU A 28 24.31 -15.93 17.58
C LEU A 28 23.40 -15.35 16.50
N ILE A 29 23.94 -14.76 15.45
CA ILE A 29 23.17 -14.25 14.34
C ILE A 29 22.38 -15.38 13.67
N ILE A 30 23.04 -16.51 13.40
CA ILE A 30 22.38 -17.70 12.84
C ILE A 30 21.27 -18.20 13.80
N ALA A 31 21.56 -18.28 15.10
CA ALA A 31 20.59 -18.70 16.10
C ALA A 31 19.36 -17.76 16.15
N PHE A 32 19.56 -16.46 16.05
CA PHE A 32 18.46 -15.50 15.96
C PHE A 32 17.59 -15.71 14.72
N VAL A 33 18.20 -15.91 13.56
CA VAL A 33 17.46 -16.22 12.31
C VAL A 33 16.70 -17.53 12.45
N VAL A 34 17.33 -18.59 12.89
CA VAL A 34 16.72 -19.93 13.03
C VAL A 34 15.56 -19.90 14.03
N SER A 35 15.71 -19.20 15.17
CA SER A 35 14.64 -19.09 16.17
C SER A 35 13.37 -18.42 15.61
N LYS A 36 13.50 -17.55 14.62
CA LYS A 36 12.37 -16.86 13.97
C LYS A 36 11.75 -17.66 12.83
N LEU A 37 12.47 -18.64 12.27
CA LEU A 37 11.90 -19.54 11.27
C LEU A 37 10.78 -20.40 11.84
N ILE A 38 10.88 -20.83 13.10
CA ILE A 38 9.89 -21.72 13.74
C ILE A 38 8.47 -21.11 13.72
N PRO A 39 8.22 -19.90 14.28
CA PRO A 39 6.90 -19.30 14.25
C PRO A 39 6.44 -18.94 12.83
N VAL A 40 7.36 -18.61 11.93
CA VAL A 40 7.05 -18.23 10.56
C VAL A 40 6.63 -19.43 9.71
N LEU A 41 7.08 -20.67 10.05
CA LEU A 41 6.61 -21.89 9.40
C LEU A 41 5.10 -22.10 9.56
N PHE A 42 4.50 -21.62 10.65
CA PHE A 42 3.03 -21.65 10.81
C PHE A 42 2.33 -20.72 9.80
N ILE A 43 2.97 -19.63 9.42
CA ILE A 43 2.43 -18.65 8.45
C ILE A 43 2.50 -19.18 7.00
N LYS A 44 3.39 -20.16 6.73
CA LYS A 44 3.53 -20.80 5.42
C LYS A 44 2.20 -21.39 4.88
N ARG A 45 1.24 -21.64 5.77
CA ARG A 45 -0.09 -22.15 5.35
C ARG A 45 -0.90 -21.11 4.55
N TRP A 46 -0.63 -19.80 4.76
CA TRP A 46 -1.39 -18.70 4.14
C TRP A 46 -0.58 -17.91 3.12
N PHE A 47 0.75 -18.02 3.15
CA PHE A 47 1.65 -17.25 2.28
C PHE A 47 2.61 -18.17 1.53
N ASP A 48 3.09 -17.70 0.39
CA ASP A 48 4.10 -18.41 -0.39
C ASP A 48 5.44 -18.50 0.35
N THR A 49 6.31 -19.43 -0.10
CA THR A 49 7.58 -19.71 0.57
C THR A 49 8.52 -18.50 0.59
N LYS A 50 8.51 -17.66 -0.48
CA LYS A 50 9.36 -16.45 -0.55
C LYS A 50 8.94 -15.42 0.48
N THR A 51 7.65 -15.11 0.55
CA THR A 51 7.07 -14.18 1.54
C THR A 51 7.27 -14.69 2.97
N THR A 52 7.15 -16.00 3.19
CA THR A 52 7.38 -16.64 4.48
C THR A 52 8.83 -16.44 4.96
N ILE A 53 9.81 -16.69 4.10
CA ILE A 53 11.23 -16.49 4.42
C ILE A 53 11.55 -15.00 4.62
N ALA A 54 11.00 -14.13 3.77
CA ALA A 54 11.14 -12.69 3.89
C ALA A 54 10.65 -12.17 5.24
N SER A 55 9.50 -12.66 5.70
CA SER A 55 8.92 -12.32 7.01
C SER A 55 9.81 -12.79 8.17
N ALA A 56 10.42 -13.98 8.08
CA ALA A 56 11.37 -14.47 9.08
C ALA A 56 12.59 -13.55 9.21
N PHE A 57 13.12 -13.10 8.08
CA PHE A 57 14.24 -12.15 8.06
C PHE A 57 13.89 -10.84 8.75
N LEU A 58 12.73 -10.24 8.40
CA LEU A 58 12.28 -8.99 9.02
C LEU A 58 12.05 -9.14 10.53
N LEU A 59 11.46 -10.24 10.98
CA LEU A 59 11.24 -10.52 12.41
C LEU A 59 12.53 -10.72 13.20
N THR A 60 13.66 -10.97 12.54
CA THR A 60 14.97 -11.10 13.21
C THR A 60 15.51 -9.75 13.69
N SER A 61 15.05 -8.64 13.14
CA SER A 61 15.49 -7.28 13.46
C SER A 61 14.85 -6.73 14.76
N THR A 62 14.85 -7.52 15.86
CA THR A 62 14.30 -7.11 17.17
C THR A 62 15.40 -6.65 18.12
N LEU A 63 15.81 -5.39 18.02
CA LEU A 63 16.91 -4.83 18.82
C LEU A 63 16.52 -4.62 20.29
N SER A 64 15.40 -3.97 20.54
CA SER A 64 15.01 -3.52 21.89
C SER A 64 14.80 -4.66 22.88
N LEU A 65 14.17 -5.74 22.44
CA LEU A 65 13.91 -6.91 23.29
C LEU A 65 15.21 -7.63 23.70
N VAL A 66 16.14 -7.76 22.76
CA VAL A 66 17.43 -8.41 23.03
C VAL A 66 18.26 -7.58 24.01
N ILE A 67 18.29 -6.26 23.86
CA ILE A 67 18.99 -5.36 24.79
C ILE A 67 18.38 -5.46 26.19
N ALA A 68 17.06 -5.39 26.31
CA ALA A 68 16.37 -5.48 27.59
C ALA A 68 16.64 -6.82 28.28
N ALA A 69 16.48 -7.93 27.54
CA ALA A 69 16.72 -9.27 28.06
C ALA A 69 18.18 -9.47 28.49
N ALA A 70 19.15 -9.03 27.71
CA ALA A 70 20.57 -9.12 28.01
C ALA A 70 20.92 -8.31 29.28
N LYS A 71 20.37 -7.10 29.42
CA LYS A 71 20.60 -6.26 30.60
C LYS A 71 19.95 -6.82 31.87
N ILE A 72 18.76 -7.36 31.79
CA ILE A 72 18.09 -8.03 32.93
C ILE A 72 18.88 -9.26 33.34
N ALA A 73 19.32 -10.10 32.40
CA ALA A 73 20.13 -11.29 32.70
C ALA A 73 21.50 -10.95 33.34
N GLU A 74 22.11 -9.85 32.90
CA GLU A 74 23.33 -9.32 33.51
C GLU A 74 23.08 -8.84 34.96
N GLN A 75 21.98 -8.10 35.21
CA GLN A 75 21.60 -7.65 36.55
C GLN A 75 21.29 -8.80 37.50
N LEU A 76 20.68 -9.86 37.00
CA LEU A 76 20.40 -11.08 37.75
C LEU A 76 21.64 -11.95 37.92
N LYS A 77 22.82 -11.53 37.42
CA LYS A 77 24.09 -12.30 37.43
C LYS A 77 23.97 -13.68 36.79
N THR A 78 22.99 -13.88 35.87
CA THR A 78 22.82 -15.11 35.12
C THR A 78 23.84 -15.22 33.98
N ILE A 79 24.23 -14.07 33.42
CA ILE A 79 25.27 -13.97 32.38
C ILE A 79 26.33 -12.93 32.80
N SER A 80 27.54 -13.06 32.25
CA SER A 80 28.60 -12.08 32.47
C SER A 80 28.33 -10.79 31.67
N ALA A 81 28.94 -9.67 32.09
CA ALA A 81 28.86 -8.40 31.35
C ALA A 81 29.45 -8.52 29.94
N GLU A 82 30.42 -9.36 29.71
CA GLU A 82 31.00 -9.65 28.39
C GLU A 82 29.99 -10.36 27.50
N THR A 83 29.32 -11.40 27.99
CA THR A 83 28.27 -12.12 27.27
C THR A 83 27.09 -11.19 26.93
N SER A 84 26.66 -10.32 27.86
CA SER A 84 25.68 -9.30 27.64
C SER A 84 26.09 -8.35 26.50
N GLY A 85 27.34 -7.91 26.50
CA GLY A 85 27.93 -7.07 25.45
C GLY A 85 27.90 -7.74 24.06
N ILE A 86 28.27 -9.02 23.99
CA ILE A 86 28.24 -9.79 22.73
C ILE A 86 26.82 -9.94 22.19
N LEU A 87 25.84 -10.25 23.04
CA LEU A 87 24.45 -10.36 22.66
C LEU A 87 23.92 -9.05 22.08
N ILE A 88 24.21 -7.93 22.75
CA ILE A 88 23.79 -6.60 22.30
C ILE A 88 24.47 -6.24 20.99
N LEU A 89 25.78 -6.48 20.85
CA LEU A 89 26.50 -6.20 19.61
C LEU A 89 25.99 -7.04 18.46
N SER A 90 25.70 -8.32 18.68
CA SER A 90 25.09 -9.21 17.69
C SER A 90 23.72 -8.71 17.24
N ALA A 91 22.91 -8.22 18.18
CA ALA A 91 21.58 -7.65 17.87
C ALA A 91 21.69 -6.34 17.05
N VAL A 92 22.64 -5.47 17.37
CA VAL A 92 22.90 -4.24 16.60
C VAL A 92 23.35 -4.57 15.18
N ILE A 93 24.30 -5.48 15.03
CA ILE A 93 24.76 -5.95 13.72
C ILE A 93 23.57 -6.52 12.92
N THR A 94 22.78 -7.39 13.51
CA THR A 94 21.61 -7.99 12.87
C THR A 94 20.60 -6.92 12.43
N CYS A 95 20.32 -5.92 13.29
CA CYS A 95 19.39 -4.85 12.99
C CYS A 95 19.81 -4.00 11.79
N VAL A 96 21.12 -3.80 11.57
CA VAL A 96 21.63 -3.03 10.42
C VAL A 96 21.74 -3.91 9.17
N PHE A 97 22.26 -5.12 9.29
CA PHE A 97 22.53 -5.97 8.13
C PHE A 97 21.28 -6.65 7.57
N VAL A 98 20.34 -7.06 8.41
CA VAL A 98 19.14 -7.76 7.96
C VAL A 98 18.33 -6.96 6.94
N PRO A 99 18.01 -5.68 7.13
CA PRO A 99 17.29 -4.89 6.11
C PRO A 99 18.06 -4.76 4.81
N ILE A 100 19.39 -4.65 4.84
CA ILE A 100 20.24 -4.54 3.65
C ILE A 100 20.20 -5.86 2.86
N VAL A 101 20.40 -6.98 3.55
CA VAL A 101 20.35 -8.32 2.95
C VAL A 101 18.94 -8.62 2.43
N PHE A 102 17.91 -8.26 3.21
CA PHE A 102 16.51 -8.41 2.81
C PHE A 102 16.22 -7.68 1.50
N LYS A 103 16.58 -6.40 1.39
CA LYS A 103 16.36 -5.61 0.16
C LYS A 103 17.06 -6.23 -1.06
N LYS A 104 18.21 -6.89 -0.86
CA LYS A 104 18.96 -7.54 -1.95
C LYS A 104 18.37 -8.89 -2.35
N LEU A 105 17.91 -9.70 -1.38
CA LEU A 105 17.36 -11.04 -1.62
C LEU A 105 15.89 -11.00 -2.05
N PHE A 106 15.15 -10.02 -1.57
CA PHE A 106 13.73 -9.82 -1.86
C PHE A 106 13.53 -8.42 -2.46
N PRO A 107 13.99 -8.19 -3.70
CA PRO A 107 13.75 -6.91 -4.36
C PRO A 107 12.24 -6.68 -4.42
N ILE A 108 11.82 -5.49 -4.00
CA ILE A 108 10.43 -5.06 -4.13
C ILE A 108 10.14 -5.05 -5.63
N PRO A 109 9.11 -5.77 -6.10
CA PRO A 109 8.71 -5.71 -7.50
C PRO A 109 8.54 -4.24 -7.91
N ASN A 110 8.97 -3.88 -9.10
CA ASN A 110 8.82 -2.51 -9.62
C ASN A 110 7.36 -2.05 -9.68
N GLU A 111 6.41 -2.98 -9.57
CA GLU A 111 4.97 -2.72 -9.47
C GLU A 111 4.59 -1.83 -8.27
N VAL A 112 5.35 -1.86 -7.17
CA VAL A 112 5.08 -0.98 -6.00
C VAL A 112 5.39 0.50 -6.30
N ASN A 113 6.25 0.78 -7.28
CA ASN A 113 6.54 2.13 -7.77
C ASN A 113 5.78 2.47 -9.06
N ARG A 114 4.98 1.54 -9.60
CA ARG A 114 4.14 1.80 -10.76
C ARG A 114 2.96 2.65 -10.30
N ARG A 115 2.75 3.78 -10.97
CA ARG A 115 1.51 4.54 -10.79
C ARG A 115 0.34 3.68 -11.25
N ILE A 116 -0.73 3.70 -10.48
CA ILE A 116 -1.97 3.01 -10.84
C ILE A 116 -2.58 3.73 -12.05
N GLU A 117 -2.77 3.01 -13.13
CA GLU A 117 -3.35 3.54 -14.35
C GLU A 117 -4.88 3.56 -14.25
N VAL A 118 -5.47 4.74 -14.40
CA VAL A 118 -6.92 4.93 -14.27
C VAL A 118 -7.50 5.50 -15.56
N SER A 119 -8.46 4.79 -16.17
CA SER A 119 -9.33 5.33 -17.22
C SER A 119 -10.59 5.91 -16.60
N LEU A 120 -10.79 7.21 -16.77
CA LEU A 120 -11.97 7.91 -16.30
C LEU A 120 -12.81 8.33 -17.51
N ILE A 121 -14.09 7.93 -17.55
CA ILE A 121 -14.98 8.14 -18.71
C ILE A 121 -16.04 9.17 -18.36
N GLY A 122 -16.11 10.20 -19.17
CA GLY A 122 -17.02 11.35 -19.01
C GLY A 122 -16.30 12.55 -18.38
N LYS A 123 -16.39 13.71 -19.03
CA LYS A 123 -15.87 14.99 -18.56
C LYS A 123 -17.02 15.84 -18.03
N ASN A 124 -17.23 15.83 -16.72
CA ASN A 124 -18.35 16.52 -16.07
C ASN A 124 -17.95 17.09 -14.70
N GLN A 125 -18.92 17.64 -13.98
CA GLN A 125 -18.71 18.30 -12.68
C GLN A 125 -18.19 17.34 -11.58
N LEU A 126 -18.41 16.04 -11.73
CA LEU A 126 -17.93 15.02 -10.79
C LEU A 126 -16.52 14.57 -11.13
N THR A 127 -16.27 14.24 -12.40
CA THR A 127 -15.03 13.60 -12.84
C THR A 127 -13.85 14.56 -12.90
N ILE A 128 -14.09 15.83 -13.22
CA ILE A 128 -13.00 16.84 -13.30
C ILE A 128 -12.31 17.04 -11.95
N PRO A 129 -13.01 17.34 -10.83
CA PRO A 129 -12.36 17.48 -9.52
C PRO A 129 -11.69 16.18 -9.07
N ILE A 130 -12.31 15.02 -9.31
CA ILE A 130 -11.73 13.72 -8.97
C ILE A 130 -10.41 13.52 -9.72
N ALA A 131 -10.39 13.78 -11.03
CA ALA A 131 -9.17 13.65 -11.82
C ALA A 131 -8.05 14.57 -11.30
N GLN A 132 -8.36 15.81 -10.93
CA GLN A 132 -7.40 16.77 -10.39
C GLN A 132 -6.85 16.34 -9.02
N ASN A 133 -7.72 15.85 -8.12
CA ASN A 133 -7.32 15.43 -6.78
C ASN A 133 -6.55 14.10 -6.77
N LEU A 134 -6.83 13.21 -7.72
CA LEU A 134 -6.13 11.93 -7.83
C LEU A 134 -4.80 12.05 -8.58
N THR A 135 -4.56 13.14 -9.31
CA THR A 135 -3.28 13.40 -10.00
C THR A 135 -2.19 13.67 -8.97
N SER A 136 -1.82 12.63 -8.26
CA SER A 136 -0.75 12.60 -7.28
C SER A 136 0.35 11.64 -7.75
N GLN A 137 1.38 11.46 -6.96
CA GLN A 137 2.47 10.53 -7.24
C GLN A 137 2.00 9.06 -7.42
N LEU A 138 0.75 8.73 -7.06
CA LEU A 138 0.24 7.36 -7.04
C LEU A 138 -0.60 6.98 -8.26
N TYR A 139 -1.24 7.95 -8.93
CA TYR A 139 -2.17 7.68 -10.03
C TYR A 139 -1.73 8.36 -11.32
N ASN A 140 -1.98 7.68 -12.45
CA ASN A 140 -1.86 8.21 -13.80
C ASN A 140 -3.24 8.16 -14.45
N ILE A 141 -3.82 9.33 -14.74
CA ILE A 141 -5.21 9.44 -15.14
C ILE A 141 -5.33 9.76 -16.62
N SER A 142 -6.12 8.94 -17.32
CA SER A 142 -6.56 9.18 -18.69
C SER A 142 -8.06 9.47 -18.70
N LEU A 143 -8.45 10.68 -19.08
CA LEU A 143 -9.85 11.12 -19.14
C LEU A 143 -10.38 11.01 -20.57
N TYR A 144 -11.32 10.10 -20.79
CA TYR A 144 -11.98 9.87 -22.07
C TYR A 144 -13.31 10.62 -22.13
N TYR A 145 -13.50 11.43 -23.17
CA TYR A 145 -14.69 12.27 -23.27
C TYR A 145 -15.14 12.53 -24.72
N ARG A 146 -16.44 12.70 -24.93
CA ARG A 146 -16.98 13.23 -26.16
C ARG A 146 -17.09 14.74 -26.06
N LYS A 147 -16.75 15.46 -27.11
CA LYS A 147 -16.72 16.92 -27.14
C LYS A 147 -18.11 17.55 -26.98
N ASP A 148 -19.11 16.96 -27.56
CA ASP A 148 -20.50 17.38 -27.50
C ASP A 148 -21.16 17.21 -26.12
N LEU A 149 -20.63 16.32 -25.29
CA LEU A 149 -21.15 15.99 -23.96
C LEU A 149 -20.20 16.44 -22.82
N SER A 150 -19.17 17.23 -23.14
CA SER A 150 -18.12 17.56 -22.17
C SER A 150 -18.28 18.96 -21.57
N ASP A 151 -17.86 19.09 -20.31
CA ASP A 151 -17.69 20.39 -19.64
C ASP A 151 -16.51 21.16 -20.25
N SER A 152 -16.67 22.48 -20.42
CA SER A 152 -15.65 23.35 -21.05
C SER A 152 -14.47 23.69 -20.15
N ARG A 153 -14.44 23.24 -18.89
CA ARG A 153 -13.35 23.52 -17.95
C ARG A 153 -12.03 22.93 -18.44
N LYS A 154 -10.96 23.73 -18.30
CA LYS A 154 -9.59 23.27 -18.53
C LYS A 154 -9.12 22.44 -17.35
N LEU A 155 -8.46 21.32 -17.63
CA LEU A 155 -7.78 20.50 -16.64
C LEU A 155 -6.27 20.84 -16.62
N SER A 156 -5.57 20.38 -15.58
CA SER A 156 -4.11 20.47 -15.51
C SER A 156 -3.45 19.61 -16.59
N ASP A 157 -2.24 20.01 -17.01
CA ASP A 157 -1.45 19.30 -18.03
C ASP A 157 -1.01 17.88 -17.60
N GLU A 158 -1.20 17.54 -16.33
CA GLU A 158 -0.85 16.22 -15.76
C GLU A 158 -1.88 15.12 -16.09
N ILE A 159 -3.08 15.50 -16.57
CA ILE A 159 -4.14 14.57 -16.93
C ILE A 159 -4.12 14.33 -18.43
N THR A 160 -3.97 13.08 -18.85
CA THR A 160 -4.06 12.73 -20.26
C THR A 160 -5.50 12.81 -20.74
N MET A 161 -5.79 13.76 -21.61
CA MET A 161 -7.13 13.94 -22.18
C MET A 161 -7.25 13.23 -23.52
N VAL A 162 -8.24 12.34 -23.64
CA VAL A 162 -8.51 11.58 -24.86
C VAL A 162 -9.90 11.90 -25.37
N GLU A 163 -9.97 12.66 -26.47
CA GLU A 163 -11.25 12.94 -27.15
C GLU A 163 -11.66 11.71 -27.96
N ILE A 164 -12.90 11.27 -27.79
CA ILE A 164 -13.48 10.14 -28.49
C ILE A 164 -14.69 10.58 -29.32
N ALA A 165 -14.87 9.92 -30.47
CA ALA A 165 -16.02 10.19 -31.34
C ALA A 165 -17.30 9.52 -30.81
N ASP A 166 -17.17 8.29 -30.30
CA ASP A 166 -18.25 7.49 -29.74
C ASP A 166 -17.71 6.49 -28.69
N TYR A 167 -18.62 5.81 -27.99
CA TYR A 167 -18.33 4.77 -26.99
C TYR A 167 -18.35 3.37 -27.60
N GLU A 168 -17.94 3.25 -28.86
CA GLU A 168 -17.84 1.96 -29.55
C GLU A 168 -16.69 1.11 -28.99
N GLU A 169 -16.94 -0.20 -28.79
CA GLU A 169 -15.98 -1.15 -28.20
C GLU A 169 -14.63 -1.15 -28.94
N SER A 170 -14.68 -1.20 -30.27
CA SER A 170 -13.49 -1.24 -31.12
C SER A 170 -12.60 0.01 -30.98
N LEU A 171 -13.22 1.17 -30.87
CA LEU A 171 -12.55 2.46 -30.69
C LEU A 171 -11.91 2.55 -29.30
N LEU A 172 -12.66 2.22 -28.26
CA LEU A 172 -12.20 2.27 -26.87
C LEU A 172 -11.04 1.30 -26.62
N ALA A 173 -11.11 0.08 -27.17
CA ALA A 173 -10.03 -0.89 -27.09
C ALA A 173 -8.76 -0.38 -27.79
N ARG A 174 -8.88 0.18 -29.00
CA ARG A 174 -7.74 0.73 -29.76
C ARG A 174 -7.07 1.92 -29.04
N LEU A 175 -7.84 2.70 -28.29
CA LEU A 175 -7.33 3.83 -27.49
C LEU A 175 -6.75 3.40 -26.12
N GLY A 176 -6.69 2.09 -25.84
CA GLY A 176 -6.08 1.54 -24.62
C GLY A 176 -6.90 1.79 -23.35
N LEU A 177 -8.22 2.04 -23.47
CA LEU A 177 -9.08 2.28 -22.32
C LEU A 177 -9.13 1.08 -21.37
N PHE A 178 -9.15 -0.13 -21.93
CA PHE A 178 -9.27 -1.38 -21.17
C PHE A 178 -7.92 -1.98 -20.74
N GLU A 179 -6.79 -1.34 -21.04
CA GLU A 179 -5.45 -1.77 -20.65
C GLU A 179 -5.02 -1.19 -19.29
N LYS A 180 -5.94 -0.52 -18.60
CA LYS A 180 -5.69 0.17 -17.33
C LYS A 180 -6.08 -0.69 -16.14
N ASP A 181 -5.51 -0.37 -14.97
CA ASP A 181 -5.77 -1.10 -13.73
C ASP A 181 -7.21 -0.84 -13.23
N ILE A 182 -7.70 0.39 -13.41
CA ILE A 182 -9.05 0.81 -12.97
C ILE A 182 -9.77 1.51 -14.11
N VAL A 183 -11.02 1.14 -14.35
CA VAL A 183 -11.93 1.85 -15.28
C VAL A 183 -13.09 2.41 -14.49
N VAL A 184 -13.32 3.72 -14.61
CA VAL A 184 -14.41 4.44 -13.96
C VAL A 184 -15.34 5.01 -15.01
N CYS A 185 -16.55 4.49 -15.10
CA CYS A 185 -17.60 4.95 -16.01
C CYS A 185 -18.52 5.93 -15.25
N ALA A 186 -18.38 7.21 -15.53
CA ALA A 186 -19.09 8.27 -14.81
C ALA A 186 -19.55 9.41 -15.73
N THR A 187 -20.09 9.05 -16.90
CA THR A 187 -20.83 9.99 -17.75
C THR A 187 -22.17 10.36 -17.10
N ASN A 188 -22.92 11.28 -17.72
CA ASN A 188 -24.27 11.62 -17.26
C ASN A 188 -25.35 10.66 -17.82
N ASP A 189 -24.96 9.62 -18.52
CA ASP A 189 -25.83 8.64 -19.17
C ASP A 189 -25.58 7.24 -18.59
N ASP A 190 -26.59 6.67 -17.93
CA ASP A 190 -26.51 5.38 -17.27
C ASP A 190 -26.31 4.21 -18.26
N ASP A 191 -26.89 4.31 -19.48
CA ASP A 191 -26.74 3.26 -20.49
C ASP A 191 -25.32 3.22 -21.05
N ILE A 192 -24.73 4.39 -21.29
CA ILE A 192 -23.31 4.49 -21.69
C ILE A 192 -22.42 3.90 -20.58
N ASN A 193 -22.64 4.31 -19.33
CA ASN A 193 -21.87 3.85 -18.19
C ASN A 193 -21.93 2.33 -18.04
N ARG A 194 -23.15 1.78 -18.13
CA ARG A 194 -23.39 0.33 -18.06
C ARG A 194 -22.65 -0.42 -19.16
N ASN A 195 -22.87 0.00 -20.41
CA ASN A 195 -22.29 -0.67 -21.57
C ASN A 195 -20.78 -0.69 -21.52
N VAL A 196 -20.14 0.45 -21.23
CA VAL A 196 -18.68 0.55 -21.15
C VAL A 196 -18.13 -0.23 -19.95
N ALA A 197 -18.82 -0.25 -18.82
CA ALA A 197 -18.42 -1.05 -17.66
C ALA A 197 -18.45 -2.56 -17.97
N LEU A 198 -19.47 -3.04 -18.68
CA LEU A 198 -19.56 -4.43 -19.13
C LEU A 198 -18.44 -4.78 -20.11
N MET A 199 -18.15 -3.90 -21.07
CA MET A 199 -17.02 -4.06 -21.98
C MET A 199 -15.70 -4.15 -21.19
N ALA A 200 -15.46 -3.28 -20.20
CA ALA A 200 -14.25 -3.28 -19.40
C ALA A 200 -14.08 -4.63 -18.67
N LYS A 201 -15.14 -5.21 -18.11
CA LYS A 201 -15.10 -6.54 -17.49
C LYS A 201 -14.82 -7.65 -18.51
N LYS A 202 -15.41 -7.58 -19.70
CA LYS A 202 -15.15 -8.53 -20.80
C LYS A 202 -13.67 -8.54 -21.20
N TYR A 203 -13.01 -7.38 -21.17
CA TYR A 203 -11.57 -7.24 -21.45
C TYR A 203 -10.68 -7.59 -20.26
N GLY A 204 -11.23 -7.99 -19.12
CA GLY A 204 -10.49 -8.46 -17.96
C GLY A 204 -9.92 -7.36 -17.07
N VAL A 205 -10.49 -6.16 -17.10
CA VAL A 205 -10.10 -5.08 -16.18
C VAL A 205 -10.41 -5.51 -14.75
N ASP A 206 -9.39 -5.45 -13.88
CA ASP A 206 -9.51 -5.92 -12.50
C ASP A 206 -10.58 -5.17 -11.73
N ARG A 207 -10.55 -3.85 -11.77
CA ARG A 207 -11.45 -3.00 -11.01
C ARG A 207 -12.26 -2.08 -11.93
N VAL A 208 -13.57 -2.24 -11.93
CA VAL A 208 -14.50 -1.42 -12.71
C VAL A 208 -15.51 -0.76 -11.79
N ILE A 209 -15.62 0.57 -11.88
CA ILE A 209 -16.54 1.39 -11.09
C ILE A 209 -17.52 2.04 -12.05
N CYS A 210 -18.81 1.90 -11.80
CA CYS A 210 -19.87 2.37 -12.66
C CYS A 210 -20.84 3.29 -11.91
N ARG A 211 -21.08 4.48 -12.46
CA ARG A 211 -22.12 5.37 -11.97
C ARG A 211 -23.48 4.98 -12.58
N LEU A 212 -24.44 4.67 -11.71
CA LEU A 212 -25.83 4.41 -12.12
C LEU A 212 -26.78 5.10 -11.15
N GLU A 213 -27.66 5.93 -11.66
CA GLU A 213 -28.67 6.62 -10.83
C GLU A 213 -29.97 5.82 -10.70
N SER A 214 -30.25 4.91 -11.63
CA SER A 214 -31.41 4.03 -11.61
C SER A 214 -31.19 2.80 -10.76
N SER A 215 -32.00 2.61 -9.72
CA SER A 215 -31.82 1.54 -8.71
C SER A 215 -32.22 0.13 -9.15
N ASN A 216 -32.94 -0.04 -10.29
CA ASN A 216 -33.56 -1.33 -10.63
C ASN A 216 -32.61 -2.34 -11.29
N GLU A 217 -31.44 -1.93 -11.77
CA GLU A 217 -30.51 -2.77 -12.53
C GLU A 217 -29.16 -3.00 -11.82
N ASP A 218 -29.00 -2.46 -10.62
CA ASP A 218 -27.75 -2.53 -9.87
C ASP A 218 -27.33 -3.96 -9.51
N ALA A 219 -28.28 -4.88 -9.31
CA ALA A 219 -28.00 -6.24 -8.88
C ALA A 219 -27.29 -7.06 -9.97
N GLU A 220 -27.69 -6.90 -11.23
CA GLU A 220 -27.10 -7.61 -12.37
C GLU A 220 -25.66 -7.15 -12.62
N ILE A 221 -25.43 -5.85 -12.60
CA ILE A 221 -24.10 -5.24 -12.77
C ILE A 221 -23.16 -5.63 -11.65
N LYS A 222 -23.65 -5.59 -10.40
CA LYS A 222 -22.89 -6.03 -9.21
C LYS A 222 -22.54 -7.52 -9.23
N ALA A 223 -23.42 -8.36 -9.77
CA ALA A 223 -23.17 -9.80 -9.92
C ALA A 223 -21.98 -10.09 -10.84
N GLN A 224 -21.64 -9.17 -11.76
CA GLN A 224 -20.46 -9.26 -12.61
C GLN A 224 -19.18 -8.68 -11.98
N GLY A 225 -19.21 -8.34 -10.70
CA GLY A 225 -18.07 -7.78 -9.97
C GLY A 225 -17.77 -6.32 -10.33
N ILE A 226 -18.78 -5.55 -10.77
CA ILE A 226 -18.67 -4.12 -11.03
C ILE A 226 -19.12 -3.37 -9.77
N GLU A 227 -18.28 -2.44 -9.29
CA GLU A 227 -18.64 -1.55 -8.18
C GLU A 227 -19.59 -0.46 -8.70
N VAL A 228 -20.78 -0.37 -8.10
CA VAL A 228 -21.78 0.63 -8.50
C VAL A 228 -21.90 1.72 -7.45
N PHE A 229 -21.88 2.97 -7.89
CA PHE A 229 -22.22 4.12 -7.06
C PHE A 229 -23.28 5.00 -7.72
N SER A 230 -24.02 5.73 -6.91
CA SER A 230 -25.02 6.70 -7.37
C SER A 230 -24.94 7.97 -6.53
N ASN A 231 -25.11 9.12 -7.16
CA ASN A 231 -25.16 10.38 -6.44
C ASN A 231 -26.32 10.43 -5.45
N TYR A 232 -27.48 9.88 -5.85
CA TYR A 232 -28.64 9.80 -4.98
C TYR A 232 -28.33 8.98 -3.70
N LEU A 233 -27.77 7.79 -3.85
CA LEU A 233 -27.44 6.93 -2.71
C LEU A 233 -26.35 7.56 -1.84
N SER A 234 -25.32 8.13 -2.44
CA SER A 234 -24.23 8.81 -1.74
C SER A 234 -24.74 10.00 -0.93
N ASN A 235 -25.56 10.85 -1.54
CA ASN A 235 -26.17 11.99 -0.86
C ASN A 235 -27.15 11.55 0.26
N LYS A 236 -27.91 10.48 0.05
CA LYS A 236 -28.79 9.91 1.08
C LYS A 236 -27.99 9.42 2.30
N ILE A 237 -26.90 8.66 2.06
CA ILE A 237 -26.03 8.15 3.12
C ILE A 237 -25.36 9.31 3.86
N LEU A 238 -24.84 10.29 3.12
CA LEU A 238 -24.20 11.46 3.70
C LEU A 238 -25.18 12.26 4.55
N LEU A 239 -26.35 12.58 4.01
CA LEU A 239 -27.38 13.33 4.75
C LEU A 239 -27.85 12.59 6.01
N LYS A 240 -28.07 11.28 5.90
CA LYS A 240 -28.39 10.46 7.06
C LYS A 240 -27.27 10.51 8.12
N GLY A 241 -26.01 10.35 7.69
CA GLY A 241 -24.84 10.44 8.58
C GLY A 241 -24.72 11.80 9.28
N LEU A 242 -25.00 12.90 8.56
CA LEU A 242 -25.00 14.25 9.15
C LEU A 242 -26.08 14.44 10.20
N ILE A 243 -27.26 13.82 10.01
CA ILE A 243 -28.35 13.88 10.98
C ILE A 243 -28.02 13.03 12.22
N GLU A 244 -27.51 11.82 12.04
CA GLU A 244 -27.22 10.87 13.12
C GLU A 244 -25.91 11.19 13.87
N THR A 245 -24.92 11.77 13.17
CA THR A 245 -23.58 12.02 13.71
C THR A 245 -23.08 13.41 13.28
N PRO A 246 -23.43 14.48 14.01
CA PRO A 246 -23.07 15.87 13.63
C PRO A 246 -21.57 16.12 13.40
N ASN A 247 -20.69 15.33 14.05
CA ASN A 247 -19.24 15.44 13.90
C ASN A 247 -18.70 14.79 12.61
N MET A 248 -19.53 14.16 11.79
CA MET A 248 -19.11 13.48 10.55
C MET A 248 -18.54 14.46 9.52
N LEU A 249 -19.07 15.68 9.45
CA LEU A 249 -18.54 16.75 8.60
C LEU A 249 -17.09 17.10 8.93
N ASN A 250 -16.76 17.16 10.21
CA ASN A 250 -15.39 17.48 10.64
C ASN A 250 -14.39 16.36 10.25
N LEU A 251 -14.83 15.11 10.23
CA LEU A 251 -14.02 13.98 9.77
C LEU A 251 -13.81 14.03 8.25
N LEU A 252 -14.86 14.34 7.48
CA LEU A 252 -14.78 14.42 6.02
C LEU A 252 -13.99 15.64 5.54
N SER A 253 -14.15 16.81 6.19
CA SER A 253 -13.40 18.03 5.85
C SER A 253 -11.91 17.92 6.22
N ASN A 254 -11.56 17.21 7.29
CA ASN A 254 -10.16 16.97 7.68
C ASN A 254 -9.44 16.03 6.71
N VAL A 255 -10.15 15.15 6.00
CA VAL A 255 -9.56 14.31 4.95
C VAL A 255 -9.15 15.16 3.74
N GLU A 256 -9.93 16.18 3.37
CA GLU A 256 -9.56 17.12 2.29
C GLU A 256 -8.38 18.02 2.69
N THR A 257 -8.33 18.50 3.93
CA THR A 257 -7.24 19.39 4.39
C THR A 257 -5.94 18.67 4.72
N SER A 258 -5.95 17.35 4.91
CA SER A 258 -4.73 16.56 5.15
C SER A 258 -4.00 16.11 3.88
N LEU A 259 -4.55 16.44 2.71
CA LEU A 259 -3.98 16.10 1.40
C LEU A 259 -3.25 17.28 0.73
N TYR A 260 -3.12 18.43 1.45
CA TYR A 260 -2.36 19.62 0.99
C TYR A 260 -1.12 19.88 1.83
#